data_d0143a60045fb778afabf1e76fdfc78c
#
_entry.id   d0143a60045fb778afabf1e76fdfc78c
#
_cell.length_a   1.000
_cell.length_b   1.000
_cell.length_c   1.000
_cell.angle_alpha   90.00
_cell.angle_beta   90.00
_cell.angle_gamma   90.00
#
_symmetry.space_group_name_H-M   'P 1'
#
loop_
_entity.id
_entity.type
_entity.pdbx_description
1 polymer ?
#
loop_
_entity_poly.entity_id
_entity_poly.type
_entity_poly.pdbx_seq_one_letter_code
_entity_poly.pdbx_strand_id
1 'polypeptide(L)'
;MTPWELHGRSFGNCNCAFGCPCQFNALPTYGTCEAAVGYIIDKGFHGDVRLDGLMAGFTVKFPGPVHEGNGEQQLVIDERATDEQREALQTIMSGGDTEEMATMFWIYSAMSPSKHDTLYKKLDMEIDIEARTGHILVDGVYEVLGEPIKNPVTGAEHRVRIDIPHGFEYRIAEMGS
;
A
#
# COMPACT_ATOMS: atom_id res chain seq x y z
N MET A 1 10.92 -0.99 -21.34
CA MET A 1 10.59 -1.14 -19.91
C MET A 1 11.76 -1.80 -19.21
N THR A 2 12.26 -1.16 -18.17
CA THR A 2 13.31 -1.73 -17.32
C THR A 2 12.70 -2.85 -16.46
N PRO A 3 13.28 -4.06 -16.43
CA PRO A 3 12.74 -5.12 -15.58
C PRO A 3 12.90 -4.79 -14.10
N TRP A 4 11.88 -5.09 -13.32
CA TRP A 4 11.92 -4.91 -11.87
C TRP A 4 11.14 -6.00 -11.14
N GLU A 5 11.47 -6.20 -9.89
CA GLU A 5 10.79 -7.14 -9.00
C GLU A 5 10.91 -6.66 -7.55
N LEU A 6 9.84 -6.79 -6.78
CA LEU A 6 9.81 -6.50 -5.35
C LEU A 6 9.21 -7.68 -4.59
N HIS A 7 9.91 -8.17 -3.59
CA HIS A 7 9.45 -9.13 -2.61
C HIS A 7 9.49 -8.51 -1.22
N GLY A 8 8.43 -8.68 -0.47
CA GLY A 8 8.39 -8.09 0.86
C GLY A 8 7.03 -8.24 1.51
N ARG A 9 6.80 -7.39 2.49
CA ARG A 9 5.55 -7.34 3.27
C ARG A 9 4.93 -5.97 3.11
N SER A 10 3.61 -5.94 3.04
CA SER A 10 2.86 -4.69 3.02
C SER A 10 1.82 -4.68 4.13
N PHE A 11 1.55 -3.49 4.61
CA PHE A 11 0.46 -3.21 5.51
C PHE A 11 -0.24 -1.94 5.05
N GLY A 12 -1.55 -1.95 5.05
CA GLY A 12 -2.34 -0.79 4.67
C GLY A 12 -3.63 -0.71 5.46
N ASN A 13 -4.11 0.50 5.61
CA ASN A 13 -5.37 0.80 6.26
C ASN A 13 -6.15 1.80 5.42
N CYS A 14 -7.47 1.74 5.49
CA CYS A 14 -8.35 2.67 4.80
C CYS A 14 -9.50 3.13 5.72
N ASN A 15 -10.24 4.14 5.29
CA ASN A 15 -11.38 4.68 6.03
C ASN A 15 -12.64 3.81 6.00
N CYS A 16 -12.63 2.67 5.30
CA CYS A 16 -13.78 1.77 5.21
C CYS A 16 -13.92 0.83 6.41
N ALA A 17 -15.08 0.21 6.54
CA ALA A 17 -15.28 -0.96 7.37
C ALA A 17 -14.40 -2.13 6.89
N PHE A 18 -14.24 -3.16 7.75
CA PHE A 18 -13.34 -4.28 7.48
C PHE A 18 -13.49 -4.88 6.08
N GLY A 19 -12.38 -5.30 5.52
CA GLY A 19 -12.34 -6.11 4.32
C GLY A 19 -12.29 -5.33 3.01
N CYS A 20 -12.09 -4.01 3.03
CA CYS A 20 -12.04 -3.20 1.81
C CYS A 20 -13.16 -3.54 0.80
N PRO A 21 -14.38 -2.98 0.93
CA PRO A 21 -15.54 -3.35 0.11
C PRO A 21 -15.29 -3.30 -1.40
N CYS A 22 -14.40 -2.40 -1.85
CA CYS A 22 -14.04 -2.24 -3.26
C CYS A 22 -13.43 -3.52 -3.87
N GLN A 23 -12.76 -4.36 -3.09
CA GLN A 23 -12.24 -5.65 -3.54
C GLN A 23 -13.37 -6.64 -3.88
N PHE A 24 -14.57 -6.39 -3.41
CA PHE A 24 -15.77 -7.22 -3.62
C PHE A 24 -16.80 -6.52 -4.50
N ASN A 25 -16.38 -5.56 -5.32
CA ASN A 25 -17.26 -4.77 -6.20
C ASN A 25 -18.33 -3.96 -5.46
N ALA A 26 -18.13 -3.66 -4.19
CA ALA A 26 -19.00 -2.79 -3.41
C ALA A 26 -18.44 -1.37 -3.34
N LEU A 27 -19.31 -0.40 -3.08
CA LEU A 27 -18.89 0.98 -2.90
C LEU A 27 -18.16 1.17 -1.56
N PRO A 28 -17.27 2.17 -1.45
CA PRO A 28 -16.66 2.53 -0.18
C PRO A 28 -17.71 2.76 0.90
N THR A 29 -17.45 2.29 2.12
CA THR A 29 -18.43 2.32 3.24
C THR A 29 -19.00 3.71 3.50
N TYR A 30 -18.17 4.74 3.37
CA TYR A 30 -18.57 6.13 3.64
C TYR A 30 -18.58 7.00 2.36
N GLY A 31 -18.61 6.39 1.19
CA GLY A 31 -18.68 7.05 -0.11
C GLY A 31 -17.34 7.56 -0.63
N THR A 32 -16.30 7.65 0.19
CA THR A 32 -14.93 8.07 -0.19
C THR A 32 -13.94 6.96 0.11
N CYS A 33 -12.80 6.97 -0.58
CA CYS A 33 -11.69 6.07 -0.28
C CYS A 33 -10.48 6.91 0.16
N GLU A 34 -10.02 6.71 1.38
CA GLU A 34 -8.80 7.29 1.92
C GLU A 34 -7.96 6.15 2.50
N ALA A 35 -6.71 6.03 2.06
CA ALA A 35 -5.85 4.94 2.50
C ALA A 35 -4.40 5.36 2.63
N ALA A 36 -3.70 4.67 3.54
CA ALA A 36 -2.24 4.73 3.67
C ALA A 36 -1.69 3.31 3.64
N VAL A 37 -0.63 3.10 2.87
CA VAL A 37 0.00 1.79 2.68
C VAL A 37 1.51 1.92 2.80
N GLY A 38 2.15 0.94 3.42
CA GLY A 38 3.61 0.84 3.50
C GLY A 38 4.10 -0.53 3.08
N TYR A 39 5.32 -0.55 2.58
CA TYR A 39 6.03 -1.72 2.06
C TYR A 39 7.40 -1.83 2.70
N ILE A 40 7.73 -3.00 3.23
CA ILE A 40 9.09 -3.39 3.59
C ILE A 40 9.60 -4.27 2.46
N ILE A 41 10.66 -3.84 1.78
CA ILE A 41 11.23 -4.56 0.65
C ILE A 41 12.34 -5.47 1.19
N ASP A 42 12.03 -6.76 1.37
CA ASP A 42 13.01 -7.74 1.83
C ASP A 42 14.05 -8.02 0.73
N LYS A 43 13.60 -8.03 -0.54
CA LYS A 43 14.44 -8.22 -1.72
C LYS A 43 13.81 -7.53 -2.93
N GLY A 44 14.59 -6.82 -3.71
CA GLY A 44 14.08 -6.16 -4.91
C GLY A 44 15.16 -5.56 -5.79
N PHE A 45 14.77 -5.26 -7.03
CA PHE A 45 15.62 -4.58 -7.99
C PHE A 45 14.79 -3.81 -9.03
N HIS A 46 15.43 -2.86 -9.68
CA HIS A 46 14.97 -2.19 -10.88
C HIS A 46 16.16 -2.03 -11.83
N GLY A 47 16.20 -2.81 -12.91
CA GLY A 47 17.40 -2.97 -13.71
C GLY A 47 18.57 -3.47 -12.87
N ASP A 48 19.64 -2.70 -12.83
CA ASP A 48 20.83 -3.01 -12.03
C ASP A 48 20.79 -2.44 -10.61
N VAL A 49 19.76 -1.64 -10.28
CA VAL A 49 19.62 -0.97 -8.97
C VAL A 49 18.99 -1.91 -7.96
N ARG A 50 19.71 -2.24 -6.88
CA ARG A 50 19.19 -3.06 -5.77
C ARG A 50 18.36 -2.21 -4.81
N LEU A 51 17.23 -2.78 -4.36
CA LEU A 51 16.26 -2.12 -3.49
C LEU A 51 16.06 -2.83 -2.15
N ASP A 52 16.90 -3.84 -1.85
CA ASP A 52 16.81 -4.66 -0.66
C ASP A 52 16.91 -3.83 0.63
N GLY A 53 16.03 -4.11 1.59
CA GLY A 53 16.03 -3.48 2.91
C GLY A 53 15.49 -2.04 2.95
N LEU A 54 15.02 -1.52 1.82
CA LEU A 54 14.36 -0.23 1.77
C LEU A 54 12.88 -0.35 2.13
N MET A 55 12.31 0.79 2.48
CA MET A 55 10.90 0.96 2.76
C MET A 55 10.32 2.02 1.85
N ALA A 56 9.05 1.86 1.51
CA ALA A 56 8.32 2.86 0.75
C ALA A 56 6.84 2.81 1.12
N GLY A 57 6.08 3.82 0.79
CA GLY A 57 4.66 3.86 1.03
C GLY A 57 3.97 4.92 0.18
N PHE A 58 2.67 4.95 0.26
CA PHE A 58 1.87 6.01 -0.33
C PHE A 58 0.60 6.26 0.47
N THR A 59 0.05 7.45 0.31
CA THR A 59 -1.32 7.77 0.67
C THR A 59 -2.12 8.06 -0.57
N VAL A 60 -3.41 7.73 -0.52
CA VAL A 60 -4.37 8.05 -1.57
C VAL A 60 -5.66 8.60 -0.99
N LYS A 61 -6.31 9.47 -1.75
CA LYS A 61 -7.62 10.00 -1.43
C LYS A 61 -8.45 10.08 -2.71
N PHE A 62 -9.62 9.44 -2.70
CA PHE A 62 -10.57 9.45 -3.81
C PHE A 62 -11.93 9.97 -3.33
N PRO A 63 -12.59 10.86 -4.10
CA PRO A 63 -13.92 11.36 -3.77
C PRO A 63 -15.03 10.31 -3.87
N GLY A 64 -14.73 9.16 -4.45
CA GLY A 64 -15.59 8.02 -4.67
C GLY A 64 -14.80 6.71 -4.67
N PRO A 65 -15.31 5.66 -5.31
CA PRO A 65 -14.54 4.44 -5.50
C PRO A 65 -13.35 4.68 -6.43
N VAL A 66 -12.25 3.95 -6.21
CA VAL A 66 -10.98 4.13 -6.93
C VAL A 66 -11.16 4.13 -8.46
N HIS A 67 -12.00 3.25 -8.99
CA HIS A 67 -12.20 3.10 -10.44
C HIS A 67 -12.89 4.30 -11.12
N GLU A 68 -13.51 5.21 -10.37
CA GLU A 68 -14.05 6.46 -10.89
C GLU A 68 -12.98 7.56 -11.01
N GLY A 69 -11.78 7.33 -10.49
CA GLY A 69 -10.65 8.24 -10.59
C GLY A 69 -10.80 9.50 -9.74
N ASN A 70 -10.23 10.61 -10.24
CA ASN A 70 -10.19 11.91 -9.57
C ASN A 70 -9.44 11.89 -8.22
N GLY A 71 -8.55 10.92 -8.05
CA GLY A 71 -7.79 10.74 -6.81
C GLY A 71 -6.61 11.70 -6.66
N GLU A 72 -6.14 11.75 -5.43
CA GLU A 72 -4.88 12.38 -5.03
C GLU A 72 -3.94 11.29 -4.54
N GLN A 73 -2.64 11.41 -4.84
CA GLN A 73 -1.63 10.46 -4.38
C GLN A 73 -0.39 11.20 -3.90
N GLN A 74 0.19 10.73 -2.79
CA GLN A 74 1.50 11.12 -2.32
C GLN A 74 2.37 9.90 -2.05
N LEU A 75 3.56 9.86 -2.65
CA LEU A 75 4.54 8.81 -2.39
C LEU A 75 5.44 9.20 -1.22
N VAL A 76 5.87 8.20 -0.46
CA VAL A 76 6.90 8.33 0.59
C VAL A 76 7.96 7.26 0.32
N ILE A 77 9.20 7.67 0.21
CA ILE A 77 10.36 6.81 -0.05
C ILE A 77 11.35 6.97 1.11
N ASP A 78 11.94 5.87 1.50
CA ASP A 78 12.95 5.78 2.56
C ASP A 78 14.05 6.84 2.36
N GLU A 79 14.30 7.65 3.37
CA GLU A 79 15.35 8.67 3.32
C GLU A 79 16.75 8.08 3.14
N ARG A 80 16.96 6.79 3.51
CA ARG A 80 18.21 6.06 3.34
C ARG A 80 18.50 5.69 1.89
N ALA A 81 17.51 5.77 1.00
CA ALA A 81 17.66 5.43 -0.41
C ALA A 81 18.64 6.39 -1.10
N THR A 82 19.55 5.85 -1.92
CA THR A 82 20.40 6.65 -2.82
C THR A 82 19.53 7.32 -3.91
N ASP A 83 20.09 8.25 -4.65
CA ASP A 83 19.36 8.95 -5.71
C ASP A 83 18.87 7.97 -6.79
N GLU A 84 19.68 6.98 -7.19
CA GLU A 84 19.27 5.93 -8.13
C GLU A 84 18.14 5.04 -7.57
N GLN A 85 18.20 4.72 -6.27
CA GLN A 85 17.15 3.94 -5.60
C GLN A 85 15.86 4.73 -5.47
N ARG A 86 15.94 6.04 -5.20
CA ARG A 86 14.77 6.95 -5.18
C ARG A 86 14.10 7.03 -6.54
N GLU A 87 14.87 7.22 -7.61
CA GLU A 87 14.37 7.24 -8.97
C GLU A 87 13.70 5.91 -9.35
N ALA A 88 14.33 4.78 -9.02
CA ALA A 88 13.81 3.45 -9.26
C ALA A 88 12.47 3.22 -8.53
N LEU A 89 12.40 3.51 -7.23
CA LEU A 89 11.17 3.35 -6.43
C LEU A 89 10.08 4.32 -6.90
N GLN A 90 10.42 5.55 -7.22
CA GLN A 90 9.46 6.52 -7.76
C GLN A 90 8.90 6.06 -9.10
N THR A 91 9.74 5.52 -9.98
CA THR A 91 9.32 4.96 -11.27
C THR A 91 8.33 3.81 -11.06
N ILE A 92 8.69 2.81 -10.25
CA ILE A 92 7.83 1.66 -9.96
C ILE A 92 6.50 2.10 -9.35
N MET A 93 6.54 2.90 -8.30
CA MET A 93 5.35 3.30 -7.53
C MET A 93 4.45 4.31 -8.26
N SER A 94 4.97 4.98 -9.27
CA SER A 94 4.19 5.81 -10.18
C SER A 94 3.62 5.02 -11.37
N GLY A 95 3.78 3.69 -11.40
CA GLY A 95 3.27 2.83 -12.46
C GLY A 95 4.12 2.84 -13.72
N GLY A 96 5.39 3.24 -13.62
CA GLY A 96 6.35 3.15 -14.70
C GLY A 96 6.92 1.74 -14.87
N ASP A 97 7.53 1.50 -16.02
CA ASP A 97 8.17 0.24 -16.41
C ASP A 97 7.30 -1.03 -16.22
N THR A 98 5.99 -0.87 -16.42
CA THR A 98 5.02 -1.96 -16.40
C THR A 98 3.97 -1.76 -17.50
N GLU A 99 3.30 -2.84 -17.89
CA GLU A 99 2.16 -2.75 -18.80
C GLU A 99 0.96 -2.09 -18.11
N GLU A 100 0.08 -1.49 -18.91
CA GLU A 100 -1.15 -0.87 -18.39
C GLU A 100 -1.98 -1.89 -17.60
N MET A 101 -2.49 -1.47 -16.44
CA MET A 101 -3.29 -2.27 -15.53
C MET A 101 -2.60 -3.53 -14.95
N ALA A 102 -1.32 -3.75 -15.21
CA ALA A 102 -0.63 -4.95 -14.75
C ALA A 102 -0.25 -4.92 -13.26
N THR A 103 -0.21 -3.75 -12.64
CA THR A 103 0.16 -3.61 -11.23
C THR A 103 -0.77 -2.64 -10.49
N MET A 104 -0.89 -2.81 -9.17
CA MET A 104 -1.62 -1.85 -8.34
C MET A 104 -1.00 -0.44 -8.40
N PHE A 105 0.33 -0.34 -8.52
CA PHE A 105 1.01 0.94 -8.65
C PHE A 105 0.56 1.70 -9.90
N TRP A 106 0.43 0.98 -11.03
CA TRP A 106 -0.11 1.57 -12.26
C TRP A 106 -1.55 2.05 -12.06
N ILE A 107 -2.41 1.21 -11.45
CA ILE A 107 -3.84 1.50 -11.26
C ILE A 107 -4.03 2.73 -10.37
N TYR A 108 -3.42 2.75 -9.19
CA TYR A 108 -3.54 3.89 -8.28
C TYR A 108 -2.97 5.16 -8.89
N SER A 109 -1.84 5.06 -9.58
CA SER A 109 -1.23 6.19 -10.26
C SER A 109 -2.13 6.74 -11.38
N ALA A 110 -2.68 5.87 -12.23
CA ALA A 110 -3.56 6.28 -13.34
C ALA A 110 -4.88 6.90 -12.84
N MET A 111 -5.41 6.38 -11.72
CA MET A 111 -6.66 6.89 -11.14
C MET A 111 -6.47 8.16 -10.29
N SER A 112 -5.24 8.57 -10.01
CA SER A 112 -4.89 9.76 -9.22
C SER A 112 -4.27 10.84 -10.10
N PRO A 113 -5.04 11.69 -10.79
CA PRO A 113 -4.50 12.77 -11.61
C PRO A 113 -3.75 13.83 -10.78
N SER A 114 -4.09 13.99 -9.49
CA SER A 114 -3.41 14.90 -8.58
C SER A 114 -2.25 14.18 -7.89
N LYS A 115 -1.03 14.55 -8.23
CA LYS A 115 0.21 14.03 -7.63
C LYS A 115 0.83 15.08 -6.74
N HIS A 116 1.05 14.72 -5.48
CA HIS A 116 1.87 15.53 -4.57
C HIS A 116 3.35 15.18 -4.72
N ASP A 117 4.22 16.08 -4.33
CA ASP A 117 5.67 15.85 -4.35
C ASP A 117 6.03 14.63 -3.51
N THR A 118 6.90 13.77 -4.04
CA THR A 118 7.41 12.60 -3.30
C THR A 118 8.16 13.05 -2.05
N LEU A 119 7.81 12.47 -0.91
CA LEU A 119 8.51 12.71 0.35
C LEU A 119 9.63 11.69 0.56
N TYR A 120 10.79 12.17 0.96
CA TYR A 120 11.92 11.34 1.39
C TYR A 120 12.04 11.45 2.90
N LYS A 121 11.54 10.45 3.61
CA LYS A 121 11.44 10.47 5.07
C LYS A 121 11.82 9.12 5.68
N LYS A 122 12.10 9.13 6.97
CA LYS A 122 12.18 7.90 7.74
C LYS A 122 10.78 7.27 7.76
N LEU A 123 10.72 5.99 7.38
CA LEU A 123 9.56 5.15 7.62
C LEU A 123 9.93 4.21 8.77
N ASP A 124 9.10 4.18 9.81
CA ASP A 124 9.21 3.24 10.92
C ASP A 124 8.08 2.24 10.78
N MET A 125 8.42 0.98 10.46
CA MET A 125 7.43 -0.04 10.11
C MET A 125 7.72 -1.37 10.78
N GLU A 126 6.69 -1.90 11.43
CA GLU A 126 6.64 -3.25 11.96
C GLU A 126 5.42 -3.97 11.36
N ILE A 127 5.64 -5.11 10.71
CA ILE A 127 4.57 -5.89 10.07
C ILE A 127 4.75 -7.35 10.44
N ASP A 128 3.80 -7.90 11.19
CA ASP A 128 3.68 -9.32 11.49
C ASP A 128 2.37 -9.87 10.91
N ILE A 129 2.47 -10.52 9.76
CA ILE A 129 1.32 -11.07 9.03
C ILE A 129 0.65 -12.19 9.84
N GLU A 130 1.42 -13.03 10.52
CA GLU A 130 0.86 -14.15 11.28
C GLU A 130 0.15 -13.68 12.55
N ALA A 131 0.72 -12.70 13.25
CA ALA A 131 0.07 -12.05 14.38
C ALA A 131 -1.05 -11.08 13.96
N ARG A 132 -1.10 -10.70 12.69
CA ARG A 132 -2.05 -9.70 12.14
C ARG A 132 -1.90 -8.34 12.82
N THR A 133 -0.67 -8.00 13.14
CA THR A 133 -0.31 -6.69 13.68
C THR A 133 0.50 -5.89 12.68
N GLY A 134 0.29 -4.61 12.66
CA GLY A 134 1.04 -3.68 11.85
C GLY A 134 1.14 -2.32 12.48
N HIS A 135 2.28 -1.68 12.30
CA HIS A 135 2.50 -0.29 12.64
C HIS A 135 3.31 0.38 11.56
N ILE A 136 2.87 1.51 11.09
CA ILE A 136 3.60 2.38 10.18
C ILE A 136 3.57 3.78 10.75
N LEU A 137 4.73 4.38 10.94
CA LEU A 137 4.87 5.78 11.31
C LEU A 137 5.74 6.51 10.30
N VAL A 138 5.19 7.53 9.69
CA VAL A 138 5.92 8.53 8.91
C VAL A 138 5.67 9.89 9.56
N ASP A 139 6.64 10.36 10.32
CA ASP A 139 6.50 11.54 11.17
C ASP A 139 6.02 12.77 10.40
N GLY A 140 4.93 13.38 10.92
CA GLY A 140 4.27 14.54 10.33
C GLY A 140 3.51 14.26 9.02
N VAL A 141 3.30 12.98 8.65
CA VAL A 141 2.56 12.58 7.43
C VAL A 141 1.40 11.67 7.79
N TYR A 142 1.67 10.46 8.30
CA TYR A 142 0.62 9.54 8.76
C TYR A 142 1.15 8.52 9.78
N GLU A 143 0.23 8.00 10.55
CA GLU A 143 0.42 6.83 11.41
C GLU A 143 -0.70 5.84 11.13
N VAL A 144 -0.36 4.56 11.01
CA VAL A 144 -1.29 3.46 10.79
C VAL A 144 -1.01 2.36 11.79
N LEU A 145 -2.04 1.92 12.48
CA LEU A 145 -2.00 0.82 13.43
C LEU A 145 -2.96 -0.26 13.00
N GLY A 146 -2.59 -1.50 13.23
CA GLY A 146 -3.45 -2.66 13.00
C GLY A 146 -3.29 -3.69 14.08
N GLU A 147 -4.40 -4.27 14.50
CA GLU A 147 -4.46 -5.36 15.47
C GLU A 147 -5.43 -6.45 15.01
N PRO A 148 -5.38 -7.65 15.59
CA PRO A 148 -6.35 -8.70 15.28
C PRO A 148 -7.77 -8.26 15.57
N ILE A 149 -8.71 -8.54 14.66
CA ILE A 149 -10.14 -8.34 14.90
C ILE A 149 -10.58 -9.20 16.08
N LYS A 150 -11.22 -8.60 17.07
CA LYS A 150 -11.68 -9.28 18.30
C LYS A 150 -13.19 -9.37 18.36
N ASN A 151 -13.67 -10.51 18.83
CA ASN A 151 -15.08 -10.67 19.17
C ASN A 151 -15.42 -9.68 20.31
N PRO A 152 -16.43 -8.80 20.15
CA PRO A 152 -16.71 -7.77 21.15
C PRO A 152 -17.27 -8.29 22.47
N VAL A 153 -17.74 -9.55 22.52
CA VAL A 153 -18.31 -10.16 23.72
C VAL A 153 -17.29 -11.02 24.46
N THR A 154 -16.53 -11.84 23.75
CA THR A 154 -15.63 -12.82 24.34
C THR A 154 -14.17 -12.34 24.38
N GLY A 155 -13.80 -11.32 23.60
CA GLY A 155 -12.42 -10.88 23.41
C GLY A 155 -11.59 -11.85 22.55
N ALA A 156 -12.17 -12.96 22.09
CA ALA A 156 -11.45 -13.91 21.24
C ALA A 156 -11.08 -13.30 19.90
N GLU A 157 -9.84 -13.53 19.47
CA GLU A 157 -9.37 -13.06 18.16
C GLU A 157 -10.00 -13.85 17.01
N HIS A 158 -10.44 -13.13 16.01
CA HIS A 158 -10.83 -13.70 14.74
C HIS A 158 -9.65 -13.72 13.78
N ARG A 159 -9.53 -14.79 13.01
CA ARG A 159 -8.65 -14.84 11.86
C ARG A 159 -9.48 -14.72 10.59
N VAL A 160 -9.42 -13.59 9.95
CA VAL A 160 -10.11 -13.33 8.69
C VAL A 160 -9.08 -13.24 7.60
N ARG A 161 -9.23 -14.08 6.59
CA ARG A 161 -8.33 -14.13 5.44
C ARG A 161 -9.13 -13.92 4.16
N ILE A 162 -8.61 -13.08 3.28
CA ILE A 162 -9.17 -12.87 1.95
C ILE A 162 -8.28 -13.56 0.94
N ASP A 163 -8.87 -14.34 0.04
CA ASP A 163 -8.21 -14.93 -1.13
C ASP A 163 -8.94 -14.45 -2.38
N ILE A 164 -8.26 -13.63 -3.18
CA ILE A 164 -8.78 -13.08 -4.44
C ILE A 164 -7.80 -13.46 -5.56
N PRO A 165 -8.00 -14.57 -6.26
CA PRO A 165 -7.04 -15.11 -7.23
C PRO A 165 -6.59 -14.15 -8.32
N HIS A 166 -7.40 -13.15 -8.63
CA HIS A 166 -7.13 -12.12 -9.63
C HIS A 166 -7.20 -10.70 -9.05
N GLY A 167 -6.98 -10.56 -7.74
CA GLY A 167 -6.94 -9.25 -7.07
C GLY A 167 -5.77 -8.41 -7.59
N PHE A 168 -6.01 -7.12 -7.81
CA PHE A 168 -4.98 -6.23 -8.34
C PHE A 168 -4.00 -5.75 -7.25
N GLU A 169 -4.42 -5.71 -5.99
CA GLU A 169 -3.55 -5.30 -4.87
C GLU A 169 -2.84 -6.50 -4.24
N TYR A 170 -3.58 -7.56 -4.01
CA TYR A 170 -3.09 -8.78 -3.38
C TYR A 170 -3.92 -9.98 -3.81
N ARG A 171 -3.30 -11.12 -3.78
CA ARG A 171 -4.01 -12.38 -3.92
C ARG A 171 -4.55 -12.88 -2.58
N ILE A 172 -3.72 -12.82 -1.56
CA ILE A 172 -4.06 -13.26 -0.20
C ILE A 172 -3.69 -12.15 0.78
N ALA A 173 -4.62 -11.82 1.68
CA ALA A 173 -4.36 -10.90 2.79
C ALA A 173 -4.94 -11.42 4.10
N GLU A 174 -4.20 -11.28 5.17
CA GLU A 174 -4.72 -11.41 6.53
C GLU A 174 -5.32 -10.06 6.94
N MET A 175 -6.49 -10.10 7.55
CA MET A 175 -7.22 -8.89 7.91
C MET A 175 -7.08 -8.56 9.39
N GLY A 176 -6.88 -7.29 9.67
CA GLY A 176 -6.91 -6.69 11.00
C GLY A 176 -7.97 -5.60 11.13
N SER A 177 -7.98 -4.94 12.27
CA SER A 177 -8.79 -3.75 12.57
C SER A 177 -7.90 -2.54 12.83
#